data_f7907702a0e45774d17eccbead56e760
#
_entry.id   f7907702a0e45774d17eccbead56e760
#
_cell.length_a   1.000
_cell.length_b   1.000
_cell.length_c   1.000
_cell.angle_alpha   90.00
_cell.angle_beta   90.00
_cell.angle_gamma   90.00
#
_symmetry.space_group_name_H-M   'P 1'
#
loop_
_entity.id
_entity.type
_entity.pdbx_description
1 polymer ?
#
loop_
_entity_poly.entity_id
_entity_poly.type
_entity_poly.pdbx_seq_one_letter_code
_entity_poly.pdbx_strand_id
1 'polypeptide(L)'
;MNQDEDTTIQKLITGIWYGRVIRHEHNEVPGQIILIEDREYFFPEDNSSIFFREGSWVQVIVDDQGYQELKLLQEPWISPTSSGDILRWRRPGQNPSRMHLLKKRHQLFLETRKWFDQQGFIETETPLMVQAPSPEAQFSLMQVHGETRENENLPQKPEAFLITSPEYQMKRMLVGGFEKIFQICRCFRNGEIGPLHHPEFTMLEWYRAHGSLRDVMNDVTQLFRYLSTNVSGTFPITDQSWPILKVRDLFQDILGIRLTGRESSQELLAQAQDSGMNKAVEDLTESNPEELTYESVFFRLWDQIEPELGKECPVWVWEWPLPLAVWPALYQILQDSQTVQNAM
;
A
#
# COMPACT_ATOMS: atom_id res chain seq x y z
N MET A 1 -26.57 -24.12 3.03
CA MET A 1 -27.76 -23.36 2.67
C MET A 1 -27.27 -22.21 1.82
N ASN A 2 -27.41 -22.40 0.51
CA ASN A 2 -26.97 -21.43 -0.50
C ASN A 2 -27.86 -20.19 -0.39
N GLN A 3 -27.25 -19.04 -0.13
CA GLN A 3 -27.88 -17.77 -0.48
C GLN A 3 -27.41 -17.42 -1.90
N ASP A 4 -28.32 -17.57 -2.82
CA ASP A 4 -28.21 -17.05 -4.17
C ASP A 4 -27.98 -15.54 -4.05
N GLU A 5 -26.77 -15.09 -4.38
CA GLU A 5 -26.52 -13.69 -4.71
C GLU A 5 -27.23 -13.41 -6.04
N ASP A 6 -28.47 -12.99 -5.90
CA ASP A 6 -29.28 -12.43 -6.99
C ASP A 6 -28.53 -11.18 -7.50
N THR A 7 -27.80 -11.37 -8.60
CA THR A 7 -27.11 -10.28 -9.29
C THR A 7 -28.19 -9.42 -9.94
N THR A 8 -28.82 -8.57 -9.15
CA THR A 8 -29.84 -7.63 -9.58
C THR A 8 -29.25 -6.77 -10.67
N ILE A 9 -29.61 -7.05 -11.92
CA ILE A 9 -29.25 -6.24 -13.08
C ILE A 9 -29.82 -4.85 -12.82
N GLN A 10 -28.97 -3.91 -12.51
CA GLN A 10 -29.36 -2.53 -12.27
C GLN A 10 -29.92 -1.95 -13.57
N LYS A 11 -31.10 -1.35 -13.51
CA LYS A 11 -31.67 -0.65 -14.66
C LYS A 11 -30.94 0.69 -14.82
N LEU A 12 -30.56 0.99 -16.06
CA LEU A 12 -30.10 2.32 -16.42
C LEU A 12 -31.26 3.32 -16.25
N ILE A 13 -30.94 4.49 -15.74
CA ILE A 13 -31.89 5.60 -15.72
C ILE A 13 -31.97 6.25 -17.11
N THR A 14 -33.06 6.97 -17.38
CA THR A 14 -33.24 7.77 -18.60
C THR A 14 -32.02 8.60 -18.91
N GLY A 15 -31.53 8.52 -20.15
CA GLY A 15 -30.35 9.27 -20.57
C GLY A 15 -29.57 8.63 -21.71
N ILE A 16 -28.45 9.22 -22.01
CA ILE A 16 -27.49 8.72 -22.99
C ILE A 16 -26.23 8.28 -22.26
N TRP A 17 -25.86 7.03 -22.48
CA TRP A 17 -24.74 6.40 -21.85
C TRP A 17 -23.75 5.90 -22.88
N TYR A 18 -22.51 5.79 -22.53
CA TYR A 18 -21.44 5.27 -23.38
C TYR A 18 -20.81 4.08 -22.71
N GLY A 19 -20.74 2.98 -23.42
CA GLY A 19 -20.25 1.72 -22.88
C GLY A 19 -19.42 0.91 -23.86
N ARG A 20 -18.90 -0.19 -23.38
CA ARG A 20 -18.11 -1.12 -24.17
C ARG A 20 -18.68 -2.53 -24.07
N VAL A 21 -18.86 -3.18 -25.19
CA VAL A 21 -19.31 -4.58 -25.24
C VAL A 21 -18.22 -5.48 -24.68
N ILE A 22 -18.54 -6.29 -23.68
CA ILE A 22 -17.59 -7.19 -23.01
C ILE A 22 -17.90 -8.66 -23.14
N ARG A 23 -19.17 -9.03 -23.35
CA ARG A 23 -19.61 -10.42 -23.55
C ARG A 23 -20.92 -10.47 -24.30
N HIS A 24 -21.26 -11.69 -24.84
CA HIS A 24 -22.46 -11.94 -25.60
C HIS A 24 -23.47 -12.85 -24.91
N GLU A 25 -23.25 -13.24 -23.68
CA GLU A 25 -24.18 -14.08 -22.92
C GLU A 25 -24.07 -13.86 -21.43
N HIS A 26 -25.20 -14.05 -20.76
CA HIS A 26 -25.28 -13.99 -19.31
C HIS A 26 -26.12 -15.14 -18.80
N ASN A 27 -25.54 -16.04 -17.97
CA ASN A 27 -26.24 -17.21 -17.42
C ASN A 27 -26.99 -18.03 -18.46
N GLU A 28 -26.34 -18.33 -19.61
CA GLU A 28 -26.91 -19.08 -20.73
C GLU A 28 -28.04 -18.34 -21.50
N VAL A 29 -28.34 -17.10 -21.16
CA VAL A 29 -29.30 -16.27 -21.89
C VAL A 29 -28.54 -15.48 -22.97
N PRO A 30 -28.93 -15.59 -24.26
CA PRO A 30 -28.33 -14.79 -25.33
C PRO A 30 -28.56 -13.29 -25.11
N GLY A 31 -27.53 -12.51 -25.35
CA GLY A 31 -27.57 -11.05 -25.18
C GLY A 31 -26.18 -10.45 -25.14
N GLN A 32 -26.08 -9.16 -24.87
CA GLN A 32 -24.82 -8.46 -24.80
C GLN A 32 -24.64 -7.86 -23.40
N ILE A 33 -23.46 -8.04 -22.81
CA ILE A 33 -23.09 -7.33 -21.61
C ILE A 33 -22.28 -6.10 -22.01
N ILE A 34 -22.82 -4.94 -21.65
CA ILE A 34 -22.21 -3.65 -21.91
C ILE A 34 -21.75 -3.04 -20.58
N LEU A 35 -20.52 -2.61 -20.59
CA LEU A 35 -19.87 -1.98 -19.48
C LEU A 35 -19.99 -0.48 -19.61
N ILE A 36 -20.74 0.13 -18.70
CA ILE A 36 -20.96 1.56 -18.59
C ILE A 36 -20.36 2.01 -17.28
N GLU A 37 -19.39 2.93 -17.32
CA GLU A 37 -18.60 3.34 -16.17
C GLU A 37 -17.94 2.13 -15.49
N ASP A 38 -18.47 1.68 -14.33
CA ASP A 38 -17.93 0.57 -13.53
C ASP A 38 -18.91 -0.59 -13.41
N ARG A 39 -20.05 -0.55 -14.12
CA ARG A 39 -21.14 -1.48 -13.97
C ARG A 39 -21.41 -2.22 -15.26
N GLU A 40 -21.75 -3.49 -15.10
CA GLU A 40 -22.17 -4.36 -16.20
C GLU A 40 -23.68 -4.28 -16.35
N TYR A 41 -24.15 -4.05 -17.57
CA TYR A 41 -25.55 -4.03 -17.92
C TYR A 41 -25.81 -5.09 -18.99
N PHE A 42 -26.76 -5.95 -18.72
CA PHE A 42 -27.16 -6.97 -19.66
C PHE A 42 -28.31 -6.48 -20.58
N PHE A 43 -28.09 -6.63 -21.86
CA PHE A 43 -29.07 -6.36 -22.91
C PHE A 43 -29.42 -7.68 -23.56
N PRO A 44 -30.61 -8.26 -23.24
CA PRO A 44 -31.06 -9.54 -23.81
C PRO A 44 -31.24 -9.42 -25.32
N GLU A 45 -31.06 -10.54 -26.01
CA GLU A 45 -31.39 -10.66 -27.43
C GLU A 45 -32.90 -10.55 -27.62
N ASP A 46 -33.34 -9.61 -28.45
CA ASP A 46 -34.66 -9.55 -28.99
C ASP A 46 -34.60 -9.62 -30.53
N ASN A 47 -35.74 -9.78 -31.20
CA ASN A 47 -35.80 -9.92 -32.66
C ASN A 47 -35.30 -8.69 -33.45
N SER A 48 -34.94 -7.62 -32.75
CA SER A 48 -34.38 -6.36 -33.31
C SER A 48 -32.96 -6.08 -32.88
N SER A 49 -32.38 -6.93 -32.03
CA SER A 49 -31.07 -6.69 -31.41
C SER A 49 -29.92 -6.82 -32.42
N ILE A 50 -29.09 -5.79 -32.51
CA ILE A 50 -27.87 -5.83 -33.30
C ILE A 50 -26.75 -6.27 -32.35
N PHE A 51 -26.07 -7.37 -32.71
CA PHE A 51 -24.90 -7.84 -32.01
C PHE A 51 -23.65 -7.08 -32.45
N PHE A 52 -22.99 -6.42 -31.51
CA PHE A 52 -21.71 -5.76 -31.71
C PHE A 52 -20.59 -6.66 -31.24
N ARG A 53 -19.44 -6.62 -31.91
CA ARG A 53 -18.24 -7.36 -31.49
C ARG A 53 -17.80 -6.97 -30.08
N GLU A 54 -17.29 -7.93 -29.35
CA GLU A 54 -16.60 -7.61 -28.09
C GLU A 54 -15.52 -6.57 -28.30
N GLY A 55 -15.44 -5.60 -27.37
CA GLY A 55 -14.56 -4.46 -27.51
C GLY A 55 -15.13 -3.27 -28.28
N SER A 56 -16.29 -3.38 -28.91
CA SER A 56 -16.97 -2.25 -29.57
C SER A 56 -17.40 -1.21 -28.56
N TRP A 57 -17.23 0.06 -28.95
CA TRP A 57 -17.84 1.17 -28.22
C TRP A 57 -19.26 1.40 -28.73
N VAL A 58 -20.16 1.51 -27.80
CA VAL A 58 -21.60 1.70 -28.08
C VAL A 58 -22.17 2.87 -27.28
N GLN A 59 -23.13 3.54 -27.86
CA GLN A 59 -24.01 4.46 -27.17
C GLN A 59 -25.29 3.71 -26.77
N VAL A 60 -25.69 3.86 -25.54
CA VAL A 60 -26.94 3.29 -25.00
C VAL A 60 -27.87 4.45 -24.72
N ILE A 61 -29.01 4.46 -25.37
CA ILE A 61 -30.04 5.48 -25.19
C ILE A 61 -31.20 4.84 -24.43
N VAL A 62 -31.53 5.41 -23.29
CA VAL A 62 -32.68 4.95 -22.45
C VAL A 62 -33.70 6.07 -22.39
N ASP A 63 -34.91 5.80 -22.85
CA ASP A 63 -36.03 6.74 -22.81
C ASP A 63 -36.80 6.69 -21.47
N ASP A 64 -37.78 7.57 -21.32
CA ASP A 64 -38.65 7.65 -20.13
C ASP A 64 -39.54 6.41 -19.90
N GLN A 65 -39.68 5.56 -20.90
CA GLN A 65 -40.42 4.29 -20.82
C GLN A 65 -39.52 3.10 -20.50
N GLY A 66 -38.19 3.35 -20.42
CA GLY A 66 -37.19 2.31 -20.20
C GLY A 66 -36.81 1.56 -21.47
N TYR A 67 -37.21 2.04 -22.66
CA TYR A 67 -36.74 1.49 -23.93
C TYR A 67 -35.25 1.79 -24.09
N GLN A 68 -34.54 0.81 -24.65
CA GLN A 68 -33.08 0.87 -24.80
C GLN A 68 -32.73 0.70 -26.27
N GLU A 69 -32.06 1.69 -26.82
CA GLU A 69 -31.48 1.63 -28.17
C GLU A 69 -29.95 1.56 -28.05
N LEU A 70 -29.34 0.62 -28.76
CA LEU A 70 -27.90 0.45 -28.85
C LEU A 70 -27.40 0.96 -30.20
N LYS A 71 -26.46 1.89 -30.17
CA LYS A 71 -25.85 2.42 -31.37
C LYS A 71 -24.33 2.20 -31.37
N LEU A 72 -23.83 1.58 -32.43
CA LEU A 72 -22.40 1.43 -32.61
C LEU A 72 -21.70 2.79 -32.80
N LEU A 73 -20.69 3.04 -32.01
CA LEU A 73 -19.83 4.20 -32.14
C LEU A 73 -18.53 3.84 -32.85
N GLN A 74 -17.92 2.72 -32.44
CA GLN A 74 -16.65 2.27 -32.98
C GLN A 74 -16.49 0.76 -32.83
N GLU A 75 -16.11 0.07 -33.88
CA GLU A 75 -15.64 -1.31 -33.79
C GLU A 75 -14.18 -1.38 -33.31
N PRO A 76 -13.79 -2.47 -32.64
CA PRO A 76 -12.39 -2.67 -32.26
C PRO A 76 -11.53 -2.89 -33.53
N TRP A 77 -10.39 -2.22 -33.63
CA TRP A 77 -9.44 -2.35 -34.73
C TRP A 77 -8.83 -3.76 -34.82
N ILE A 78 -8.69 -4.40 -33.67
CA ILE A 78 -8.24 -5.78 -33.55
C ILE A 78 -9.33 -6.47 -32.73
N SER A 79 -9.84 -7.57 -33.24
CA SER A 79 -10.71 -8.43 -32.44
C SER A 79 -9.92 -8.78 -31.18
N PRO A 80 -10.38 -8.43 -29.98
CA PRO A 80 -9.67 -8.83 -28.78
C PRO A 80 -9.61 -10.36 -28.82
N THR A 81 -8.43 -10.87 -29.18
CA THR A 81 -8.13 -12.29 -29.05
C THR A 81 -8.28 -12.62 -27.59
N SER A 82 -9.40 -13.22 -27.24
CA SER A 82 -9.82 -13.45 -25.87
C SER A 82 -9.81 -12.17 -25.03
N SER A 83 -10.94 -11.65 -24.66
CA SER A 83 -11.27 -10.87 -23.45
C SER A 83 -10.13 -10.39 -22.50
N GLY A 84 -8.87 -10.65 -22.85
CA GLY A 84 -7.71 -10.50 -21.98
C GLY A 84 -7.57 -9.13 -21.34
N ASP A 85 -7.59 -8.05 -22.12
CA ASP A 85 -7.35 -6.73 -21.57
C ASP A 85 -8.60 -6.15 -20.88
N ILE A 86 -9.79 -6.35 -21.45
CA ILE A 86 -11.03 -5.89 -20.81
C ILE A 86 -11.24 -6.67 -19.51
N LEU A 87 -11.11 -8.00 -19.54
CA LEU A 87 -11.23 -8.85 -18.36
C LEU A 87 -10.10 -8.62 -17.35
N ARG A 88 -8.88 -8.31 -17.80
CA ARG A 88 -7.76 -7.99 -16.89
C ARG A 88 -8.08 -6.81 -15.99
N TRP A 89 -8.75 -5.79 -16.51
CA TRP A 89 -9.09 -4.58 -15.74
C TRP A 89 -10.43 -4.70 -15.00
N ARG A 90 -11.31 -5.60 -15.44
CA ARG A 90 -12.70 -5.66 -15.02
C ARG A 90 -13.20 -7.07 -14.78
N ARG A 91 -12.41 -7.97 -14.25
CA ARG A 91 -12.86 -9.36 -14.02
C ARG A 91 -14.30 -9.42 -13.52
N PRO A 92 -15.23 -10.02 -14.30
CA PRO A 92 -16.61 -10.24 -13.85
C PRO A 92 -16.62 -11.04 -12.55
N GLY A 93 -17.50 -10.68 -11.64
CA GLY A 93 -17.62 -11.36 -10.34
C GLY A 93 -16.56 -10.97 -9.30
N GLN A 94 -15.59 -10.10 -9.61
CA GLN A 94 -14.73 -9.48 -8.59
C GLN A 94 -15.30 -8.13 -8.17
N ASN A 95 -15.79 -8.06 -6.95
CA ASN A 95 -16.19 -6.79 -6.33
C ASN A 95 -15.24 -6.49 -5.16
N PRO A 96 -14.51 -5.38 -5.16
CA PRO A 96 -14.51 -4.33 -6.18
C PRO A 96 -13.65 -4.67 -7.42
N SER A 97 -14.04 -4.15 -8.59
CA SER A 97 -13.25 -4.30 -9.82
C SER A 97 -11.93 -3.53 -9.73
N ARG A 98 -10.91 -3.93 -10.53
CA ARG A 98 -9.65 -3.19 -10.60
C ARG A 98 -9.83 -1.72 -10.97
N MET A 99 -10.76 -1.42 -11.86
CA MET A 99 -11.04 -0.04 -12.24
C MET A 99 -11.59 0.76 -11.07
N HIS A 100 -12.48 0.19 -10.28
CA HIS A 100 -12.99 0.81 -9.06
C HIS A 100 -11.85 1.11 -8.08
N LEU A 101 -10.95 0.13 -7.87
CA LEU A 101 -9.77 0.33 -7.02
C LEU A 101 -8.85 1.43 -7.55
N LEU A 102 -8.64 1.53 -8.88
CA LEU A 102 -7.84 2.60 -9.47
C LEU A 102 -8.48 3.98 -9.31
N LYS A 103 -9.81 4.08 -9.44
CA LYS A 103 -10.54 5.32 -9.17
C LYS A 103 -10.42 5.73 -7.71
N LYS A 104 -10.58 4.79 -6.77
CA LYS A 104 -10.36 5.05 -5.33
C LYS A 104 -8.92 5.45 -5.04
N ARG A 105 -7.94 4.78 -5.65
CA ARG A 105 -6.54 5.16 -5.53
C ARG A 105 -6.27 6.57 -6.03
N HIS A 106 -6.86 6.96 -7.16
CA HIS A 106 -6.77 8.33 -7.67
C HIS A 106 -7.33 9.34 -6.67
N GLN A 107 -8.53 9.10 -6.14
CA GLN A 107 -9.14 9.95 -5.11
C GLN A 107 -8.28 10.04 -3.86
N LEU A 108 -7.76 8.90 -3.39
CA LEU A 108 -6.87 8.84 -2.23
C LEU A 108 -5.65 9.74 -2.40
N PHE A 109 -4.97 9.67 -3.55
CA PHE A 109 -3.80 10.52 -3.82
C PHE A 109 -4.15 11.99 -3.95
N LEU A 110 -5.27 12.31 -4.58
CA LEU A 110 -5.75 13.68 -4.72
C LEU A 110 -6.05 14.29 -3.34
N GLU A 111 -6.80 13.58 -2.51
CA GLU A 111 -7.15 14.06 -1.17
C GLU A 111 -5.93 14.11 -0.23
N THR A 112 -5.00 13.16 -0.34
CA THR A 112 -3.74 13.21 0.40
C THR A 112 -2.96 14.49 0.08
N ARG A 113 -2.81 14.84 -1.20
CA ARG A 113 -2.13 16.08 -1.61
C ARG A 113 -2.83 17.34 -1.08
N LYS A 114 -4.15 17.37 -1.15
CA LYS A 114 -4.93 18.49 -0.61
C LYS A 114 -4.72 18.68 0.89
N TRP A 115 -4.70 17.56 1.63
CA TRP A 115 -4.48 17.64 3.08
C TRP A 115 -3.08 18.17 3.40
N PHE A 116 -2.03 17.67 2.76
CA PHE A 116 -0.68 18.15 2.99
C PHE A 116 -0.51 19.63 2.62
N ASP A 117 -1.08 20.06 1.50
CA ASP A 117 -1.09 21.46 1.08
C ASP A 117 -1.78 22.35 2.13
N GLN A 118 -2.96 21.96 2.63
CA GLN A 118 -3.69 22.66 3.70
C GLN A 118 -2.89 22.73 5.01
N GLN A 119 -2.01 21.77 5.28
CA GLN A 119 -1.11 21.78 6.44
C GLN A 119 0.18 22.58 6.20
N GLY A 120 0.34 23.17 5.02
CA GLY A 120 1.51 23.96 4.65
C GLY A 120 2.75 23.13 4.31
N PHE A 121 2.57 21.89 3.88
CA PHE A 121 3.67 21.06 3.36
C PHE A 121 3.87 21.34 1.87
N ILE A 122 5.10 21.31 1.43
CA ILE A 122 5.50 21.43 0.02
C ILE A 122 5.68 20.02 -0.54
N GLU A 123 5.00 19.69 -1.63
CA GLU A 123 5.27 18.45 -2.37
C GLU A 123 6.62 18.55 -3.05
N THR A 124 7.46 17.55 -2.84
CA THR A 124 8.79 17.48 -3.42
C THR A 124 8.91 16.30 -4.37
N GLU A 125 9.85 16.40 -5.31
CA GLU A 125 10.20 15.34 -6.21
C GLU A 125 11.71 15.15 -6.19
N THR A 126 12.16 13.95 -5.81
CA THR A 126 13.57 13.59 -5.74
C THR A 126 13.90 12.51 -6.76
N PRO A 127 15.17 12.37 -7.19
CA PRO A 127 15.56 11.35 -8.13
C PRO A 127 15.20 9.93 -7.64
N LEU A 128 14.59 9.13 -8.52
CA LEU A 128 14.32 7.70 -8.27
C LEU A 128 15.56 6.82 -8.54
N MET A 129 16.50 7.33 -9.32
CA MET A 129 17.74 6.65 -9.65
C MET A 129 18.92 7.44 -9.06
N VAL A 130 19.69 6.79 -8.22
CA VAL A 130 20.77 7.41 -7.42
C VAL A 130 22.07 6.62 -7.56
N GLN A 131 23.21 7.30 -7.37
CA GLN A 131 24.52 6.63 -7.39
C GLN A 131 24.83 5.89 -6.09
N ALA A 132 24.34 6.44 -4.96
CA ALA A 132 24.48 5.84 -3.64
C ALA A 132 23.07 5.73 -3.00
N PRO A 133 22.51 4.53 -2.92
CA PRO A 133 21.25 4.29 -2.22
C PRO A 133 21.42 4.35 -0.72
N SER A 134 20.32 4.35 0.02
CA SER A 134 20.36 4.27 1.49
C SER A 134 21.03 2.98 1.93
N PRO A 135 21.90 3.01 2.96
CA PRO A 135 22.64 1.85 3.46
C PRO A 135 21.75 0.96 4.36
N GLU A 136 20.57 0.61 3.90
CA GLU A 136 19.66 -0.31 4.59
C GLU A 136 20.08 -1.74 4.28
N ALA A 137 20.80 -2.37 5.20
CA ALA A 137 21.41 -3.70 5.00
C ALA A 137 20.38 -4.82 4.73
N GLN A 138 19.14 -4.64 5.17
CA GLN A 138 18.06 -5.61 5.00
C GLN A 138 17.46 -5.62 3.59
N PHE A 139 17.70 -4.59 2.77
CA PHE A 139 17.12 -4.53 1.42
C PHE A 139 18.14 -4.87 0.34
N SER A 140 17.75 -5.80 -0.52
CA SER A 140 18.45 -6.02 -1.77
C SER A 140 18.10 -4.90 -2.76
N LEU A 141 19.11 -4.29 -3.36
CA LEU A 141 18.97 -3.13 -4.24
C LEU A 141 18.77 -3.55 -5.69
N MET A 142 17.92 -2.82 -6.42
CA MET A 142 17.80 -2.95 -7.86
C MET A 142 18.85 -2.08 -8.53
N GLN A 143 19.77 -2.71 -9.27
CA GLN A 143 20.81 -2.04 -10.03
C GLN A 143 20.31 -1.64 -11.42
N VAL A 144 20.71 -0.48 -11.89
CA VAL A 144 20.44 0.01 -13.23
C VAL A 144 21.75 0.08 -13.99
N HIS A 145 21.86 -0.74 -15.03
CA HIS A 145 22.99 -0.75 -15.95
C HIS A 145 22.65 0.13 -17.15
N GLY A 146 23.43 1.18 -17.39
CA GLY A 146 23.33 2.00 -18.61
C GLY A 146 24.15 1.37 -19.73
N GLU A 147 23.69 1.51 -20.98
CA GLU A 147 24.56 1.24 -22.14
C GLU A 147 25.76 2.18 -22.08
N THR A 148 26.95 1.63 -21.92
CA THR A 148 28.18 2.36 -22.17
C THR A 148 28.25 2.59 -23.69
N ARG A 149 28.05 3.82 -24.12
CA ARG A 149 28.54 4.19 -25.47
C ARG A 149 30.04 3.93 -25.44
N GLU A 150 30.51 3.08 -26.37
CA GLU A 150 31.91 2.77 -26.57
C GLU A 150 32.69 4.03 -27.03
N ASN A 151 32.81 4.99 -26.16
CA ASN A 151 33.75 6.10 -26.29
C ASN A 151 34.81 5.86 -25.22
N GLU A 152 35.90 5.23 -25.65
CA GLU A 152 37.04 4.77 -24.84
C GLU A 152 37.68 5.83 -23.93
N ASN A 153 37.26 7.10 -24.01
CA ASN A 153 37.83 8.21 -23.28
C ASN A 153 36.88 8.84 -22.23
N LEU A 154 35.69 8.29 -22.01
CA LEU A 154 34.80 8.75 -20.94
C LEU A 154 34.91 7.79 -19.74
N PRO A 155 35.00 8.32 -18.50
CA PRO A 155 34.96 7.47 -17.32
C PRO A 155 33.71 6.60 -17.36
N GLN A 156 33.85 5.32 -17.01
CA GLN A 156 32.70 4.40 -16.91
C GLN A 156 31.59 5.09 -16.10
N LYS A 157 30.38 5.10 -16.64
CA LYS A 157 29.23 5.63 -15.91
C LYS A 157 29.14 4.85 -14.60
N PRO A 158 29.07 5.53 -13.46
CA PRO A 158 28.86 4.85 -12.19
C PRO A 158 27.56 4.04 -12.25
N GLU A 159 27.57 2.85 -11.67
CA GLU A 159 26.39 2.06 -11.44
C GLU A 159 25.35 2.94 -10.74
N ALA A 160 24.10 2.85 -11.17
CA ALA A 160 22.99 3.53 -10.55
C ALA A 160 22.07 2.50 -9.91
N PHE A 161 21.35 2.93 -8.87
CA PHE A 161 20.42 2.10 -8.13
C PHE A 161 19.06 2.77 -8.07
N LEU A 162 17.99 1.99 -8.07
CA LEU A 162 16.66 2.49 -7.76
C LEU A 162 16.50 2.64 -6.25
N ILE A 163 15.82 3.70 -5.82
CA ILE A 163 15.65 4.01 -4.39
C ILE A 163 14.71 3.02 -3.70
N THR A 164 15.05 2.65 -2.47
CA THR A 164 14.18 1.90 -1.55
C THR A 164 13.22 2.82 -0.79
N SER A 165 13.60 4.10 -0.65
CA SER A 165 12.86 5.20 -0.01
C SER A 165 13.43 6.55 -0.49
N PRO A 166 12.65 7.64 -0.54
CA PRO A 166 13.14 8.99 -0.81
C PRO A 166 13.83 9.64 0.39
N GLU A 167 13.87 9.00 1.55
CA GLU A 167 14.33 9.53 2.84
C GLU A 167 15.62 10.33 2.74
N TYR A 168 16.65 9.74 2.16
CA TYR A 168 17.98 10.34 2.12
C TYR A 168 18.01 11.67 1.36
N GLN A 169 17.28 11.72 0.25
CA GLN A 169 17.20 12.91 -0.58
C GLN A 169 16.32 13.97 0.08
N MET A 170 15.22 13.59 0.68
CA MET A 170 14.32 14.51 1.40
C MET A 170 15.00 15.10 2.63
N LYS A 171 15.77 14.31 3.40
CA LYS A 171 16.56 14.84 4.53
C LYS A 171 17.60 15.86 4.09
N ARG A 172 18.22 15.70 2.92
CA ARG A 172 19.11 16.74 2.36
C ARG A 172 18.38 18.04 2.05
N MET A 173 17.12 17.98 1.65
CA MET A 173 16.30 19.18 1.44
C MET A 173 16.00 19.89 2.77
N LEU A 174 15.77 19.15 3.87
CA LEU A 174 15.63 19.74 5.21
C LEU A 174 16.91 20.47 5.62
N VAL A 175 18.08 19.87 5.37
CA VAL A 175 19.38 20.54 5.61
C VAL A 175 19.51 21.79 4.75
N GLY A 176 18.93 21.80 3.54
CA GLY A 176 18.86 22.95 2.65
C GLY A 176 17.89 24.05 3.07
N GLY A 177 17.14 23.85 4.18
CA GLY A 177 16.26 24.87 4.75
C GLY A 177 14.76 24.68 4.48
N PHE A 178 14.36 23.56 3.91
CA PHE A 178 12.92 23.23 3.85
C PHE A 178 12.41 22.82 5.24
N GLU A 179 11.25 23.31 5.63
CA GLU A 179 10.71 23.03 6.97
C GLU A 179 9.65 21.94 6.98
N LYS A 180 8.78 21.91 5.98
CA LYS A 180 7.69 20.93 5.84
C LYS A 180 7.63 20.45 4.40
N ILE A 181 7.95 19.19 4.17
CA ILE A 181 7.94 18.57 2.85
C ILE A 181 7.27 17.21 2.89
N PHE A 182 6.64 16.84 1.80
CA PHE A 182 6.14 15.49 1.57
C PHE A 182 6.42 15.04 0.14
N GLN A 183 6.41 13.75 -0.07
CA GLN A 183 6.59 13.14 -1.39
C GLN A 183 5.73 11.89 -1.52
N ILE A 184 5.10 11.72 -2.68
CA ILE A 184 4.46 10.48 -3.10
C ILE A 184 5.24 9.97 -4.31
N CYS A 185 6.00 8.91 -4.16
CA CYS A 185 6.86 8.41 -5.22
C CYS A 185 6.84 6.88 -5.33
N ARG A 186 7.44 6.37 -6.41
CA ARG A 186 7.74 4.96 -6.56
C ARG A 186 9.01 4.62 -5.78
N CYS A 187 8.95 3.48 -5.09
CA CYS A 187 10.10 2.87 -4.41
C CYS A 187 10.25 1.42 -4.85
N PHE A 188 11.44 0.89 -4.71
CA PHE A 188 11.83 -0.39 -5.28
C PHE A 188 12.60 -1.21 -4.25
N ARG A 189 12.09 -2.40 -3.90
CA ARG A 189 12.75 -3.34 -3.01
C ARG A 189 12.81 -4.70 -3.66
N ASN A 190 14.03 -5.12 -4.00
CA ASN A 190 14.25 -6.38 -4.68
C ASN A 190 13.98 -7.55 -3.72
N GLY A 191 13.32 -8.60 -4.24
CA GLY A 191 13.04 -9.80 -3.46
C GLY A 191 11.80 -9.72 -2.56
N GLU A 192 11.21 -8.55 -2.33
CA GLU A 192 9.96 -8.42 -1.58
C GLU A 192 8.76 -8.80 -2.47
N ILE A 193 8.42 -10.10 -2.50
CA ILE A 193 7.28 -10.63 -3.25
C ILE A 193 6.39 -11.42 -2.31
N GLY A 194 5.15 -10.99 -2.14
CA GLY A 194 4.20 -11.65 -1.26
C GLY A 194 2.77 -11.15 -1.48
N PRO A 195 1.81 -11.67 -0.72
CA PRO A 195 0.40 -11.24 -0.83
C PRO A 195 0.19 -9.73 -0.62
N LEU A 196 1.04 -9.11 0.23
CA LEU A 196 0.98 -7.69 0.58
C LEU A 196 2.17 -6.89 0.04
N HIS A 197 3.17 -7.55 -0.57
CA HIS A 197 4.40 -6.91 -1.02
C HIS A 197 4.59 -7.06 -2.53
N HIS A 198 5.05 -5.98 -3.14
CA HIS A 198 5.42 -5.93 -4.54
C HIS A 198 6.75 -5.19 -4.69
N PRO A 199 7.68 -5.67 -5.55
CA PRO A 199 9.01 -5.06 -5.68
C PRO A 199 8.99 -3.58 -6.08
N GLU A 200 7.94 -3.14 -6.76
CA GLU A 200 7.66 -1.73 -7.05
C GLU A 200 6.38 -1.33 -6.33
N PHE A 201 6.45 -0.33 -5.48
CA PHE A 201 5.30 0.18 -4.73
C PHE A 201 5.31 1.71 -4.65
N THR A 202 4.23 2.29 -4.13
CA THR A 202 4.16 3.73 -3.90
C THR A 202 4.29 4.02 -2.42
N MET A 203 5.22 4.91 -2.10
CA MET A 203 5.46 5.39 -0.75
C MET A 203 4.99 6.83 -0.61
N LEU A 204 4.34 7.12 0.52
CA LEU A 204 4.11 8.47 1.02
C LEU A 204 5.07 8.71 2.17
N GLU A 205 5.88 9.74 2.07
CA GLU A 205 6.83 10.12 3.10
C GLU A 205 6.77 11.63 3.34
N TRP A 206 6.90 12.07 4.59
CA TRP A 206 6.90 13.49 4.92
C TRP A 206 7.78 13.80 6.10
N TYR A 207 8.22 15.04 6.15
CA TYR A 207 9.09 15.56 7.20
C TYR A 207 8.63 16.94 7.63
N ARG A 208 8.75 17.19 8.93
CA ARG A 208 8.64 18.54 9.51
C ARG A 208 9.85 18.85 10.37
N ALA A 209 10.55 19.94 10.06
CA ALA A 209 11.60 20.47 10.92
C ALA A 209 11.00 20.97 12.24
N HIS A 210 11.78 20.90 13.31
CA HIS A 210 11.43 21.39 14.65
C HIS A 210 10.15 20.74 15.25
N GLY A 211 9.68 19.64 14.67
CA GLY A 211 8.55 18.86 15.15
C GLY A 211 8.97 17.76 16.10
N SER A 212 8.09 17.41 17.02
CA SER A 212 8.23 16.25 17.90
C SER A 212 7.59 15.00 17.25
N LEU A 213 7.87 13.82 17.82
CA LEU A 213 7.21 12.58 17.43
C LEU A 213 5.67 12.69 17.61
N ARG A 214 5.19 13.43 18.61
CA ARG A 214 3.76 13.69 18.82
C ARG A 214 3.14 14.49 17.68
N ASP A 215 3.88 15.41 17.07
CA ASP A 215 3.40 16.17 15.92
C ASP A 215 3.24 15.25 14.70
N VAL A 216 4.17 14.31 14.48
CA VAL A 216 4.04 13.31 13.41
C VAL A 216 2.87 12.35 13.66
N MET A 217 2.69 11.88 14.90
CA MET A 217 1.51 11.07 15.28
C MET A 217 0.21 11.83 15.02
N ASN A 218 0.19 13.13 15.33
CA ASN A 218 -0.97 13.97 15.05
C ASN A 218 -1.20 14.12 13.53
N ASP A 219 -0.15 14.32 12.74
CA ASP A 219 -0.25 14.37 11.27
C ASP A 219 -0.89 13.08 10.73
N VAL A 220 -0.42 11.90 11.14
CA VAL A 220 -1.01 10.62 10.76
C VAL A 220 -2.49 10.57 11.12
N THR A 221 -2.82 10.86 12.38
CA THR A 221 -4.20 10.78 12.87
C THR A 221 -5.12 11.73 12.10
N GLN A 222 -4.69 12.96 11.86
CA GLN A 222 -5.46 13.96 11.12
C GLN A 222 -5.61 13.59 9.64
N LEU A 223 -4.55 13.10 9.00
CA LEU A 223 -4.59 12.63 7.62
C LEU A 223 -5.61 11.50 7.46
N PHE A 224 -5.55 10.49 8.33
CA PHE A 224 -6.49 9.36 8.26
C PHE A 224 -7.94 9.80 8.49
N ARG A 225 -8.21 10.68 9.44
CA ARG A 225 -9.55 11.27 9.66
C ARG A 225 -10.03 12.03 8.44
N TYR A 226 -9.16 12.85 7.86
CA TYR A 226 -9.49 13.60 6.64
C TYR A 226 -9.84 12.65 5.48
N LEU A 227 -9.01 11.62 5.25
CA LEU A 227 -9.22 10.64 4.18
C LEU A 227 -10.48 9.80 4.39
N SER A 228 -10.80 9.40 5.63
CA SER A 228 -12.02 8.63 5.94
C SER A 228 -13.29 9.42 5.62
N THR A 229 -13.24 10.74 5.75
CA THR A 229 -14.36 11.64 5.45
C THR A 229 -14.48 11.94 3.95
N ASN A 230 -13.34 12.10 3.25
CA ASN A 230 -13.31 12.62 1.88
C ASN A 230 -13.17 11.53 0.80
N VAL A 231 -12.83 10.29 1.19
CA VAL A 231 -12.71 9.16 0.26
C VAL A 231 -13.66 8.06 0.70
N SER A 232 -14.74 7.87 -0.04
CA SER A 232 -15.80 6.90 0.29
C SER A 232 -15.28 5.46 0.37
N GLY A 233 -15.72 4.72 1.41
CA GLY A 233 -15.37 3.30 1.59
C GLY A 233 -13.89 3.05 1.88
N THR A 234 -13.21 4.04 2.45
CA THR A 234 -11.96 3.90 3.17
C THR A 234 -12.25 3.49 4.63
N PHE A 235 -11.37 3.66 5.52
CA PHE A 235 -11.43 3.14 6.88
C PHE A 235 -12.59 3.73 7.69
N PRO A 236 -13.36 2.94 8.45
CA PRO A 236 -14.25 3.46 9.47
C PRO A 236 -13.38 3.97 10.64
N ILE A 237 -12.94 5.22 10.55
CA ILE A 237 -12.21 5.85 11.65
C ILE A 237 -13.22 6.53 12.54
N THR A 238 -13.32 6.04 13.77
CA THR A 238 -14.08 6.70 14.83
C THR A 238 -13.34 7.95 15.31
N ASP A 239 -14.09 8.94 15.83
CA ASP A 239 -13.49 10.16 16.43
C ASP A 239 -12.71 9.87 17.73
N GLN A 240 -12.66 8.61 18.16
CA GLN A 240 -11.91 8.20 19.34
C GLN A 240 -10.40 8.40 19.15
N SER A 241 -9.75 8.78 20.22
CA SER A 241 -8.27 8.80 20.26
C SER A 241 -7.73 7.38 20.11
N TRP A 242 -6.76 7.20 19.23
CA TRP A 242 -6.12 5.90 19.06
C TRP A 242 -5.35 5.50 20.31
N PRO A 243 -5.58 4.29 20.86
CA PRO A 243 -4.85 3.80 22.01
C PRO A 243 -3.34 3.77 21.76
N ILE A 244 -2.57 4.07 22.81
CA ILE A 244 -1.12 3.94 22.80
C ILE A 244 -0.78 2.69 23.61
N LEU A 245 -0.24 1.68 22.91
CA LEU A 245 0.14 0.39 23.47
C LEU A 245 1.66 0.30 23.53
N LYS A 246 2.19 -0.19 24.65
CA LYS A 246 3.63 -0.38 24.80
C LYS A 246 4.02 -1.80 24.40
N VAL A 247 5.08 -1.92 23.64
CA VAL A 247 5.57 -3.24 23.18
C VAL A 247 5.77 -4.19 24.35
N ARG A 248 6.39 -3.75 25.44
CA ARG A 248 6.61 -4.59 26.63
C ARG A 248 5.32 -5.10 27.27
N ASP A 249 4.28 -4.27 27.29
CA ASP A 249 2.99 -4.63 27.88
C ASP A 249 2.28 -5.65 26.98
N LEU A 250 2.35 -5.46 25.64
CA LEU A 250 1.83 -6.40 24.66
C LEU A 250 2.51 -7.78 24.76
N PHE A 251 3.83 -7.82 24.90
CA PHE A 251 4.56 -9.09 25.10
C PHE A 251 4.15 -9.77 26.40
N GLN A 252 3.98 -9.02 27.48
CA GLN A 252 3.53 -9.57 28.75
C GLN A 252 2.09 -10.09 28.69
N ASP A 253 1.18 -9.28 28.12
CA ASP A 253 -0.25 -9.58 28.15
C ASP A 253 -0.65 -10.70 27.18
N ILE A 254 -0.01 -10.76 26.01
CA ILE A 254 -0.37 -11.72 24.94
C ILE A 254 0.49 -12.98 25.01
N LEU A 255 1.80 -12.85 25.25
CA LEU A 255 2.75 -13.97 25.18
C LEU A 255 3.22 -14.44 26.57
N GLY A 256 2.96 -13.69 27.64
CA GLY A 256 3.51 -13.94 28.96
C GLY A 256 5.01 -13.67 29.09
N ILE A 257 5.61 -12.97 28.12
CA ILE A 257 7.04 -12.67 28.07
C ILE A 257 7.31 -11.28 28.64
N ARG A 258 8.23 -11.18 29.60
CA ARG A 258 8.58 -9.91 30.22
C ARG A 258 9.82 -9.29 29.55
N LEU A 259 9.59 -8.29 28.71
CA LEU A 259 10.68 -7.56 28.08
C LEU A 259 11.26 -6.48 29.01
N THR A 260 12.58 -6.44 29.15
CA THR A 260 13.34 -5.35 29.79
C THR A 260 13.94 -4.42 28.75
N GLY A 261 14.04 -4.87 27.50
CA GLY A 261 14.65 -4.19 26.36
C GLY A 261 16.19 -4.25 26.36
N ARG A 262 16.76 -5.15 27.15
CA ARG A 262 18.22 -5.39 27.28
C ARG A 262 18.61 -6.86 27.16
N GLU A 263 17.65 -7.72 26.90
CA GLU A 263 17.87 -9.15 26.73
C GLU A 263 18.80 -9.42 25.54
N SER A 264 19.64 -10.43 25.67
CA SER A 264 20.33 -11.02 24.54
C SER A 264 19.33 -11.85 23.69
N SER A 265 19.75 -12.21 22.47
CA SER A 265 18.96 -13.11 21.62
C SER A 265 18.66 -14.45 22.29
N GLN A 266 19.66 -15.02 23.02
CA GLN A 266 19.49 -16.26 23.74
C GLN A 266 18.52 -16.16 24.91
N GLU A 267 18.59 -15.07 25.70
CA GLU A 267 17.67 -14.82 26.79
C GLU A 267 16.23 -14.65 26.30
N LEU A 268 16.02 -13.91 25.21
CA LEU A 268 14.70 -13.74 24.61
C LEU A 268 14.15 -15.06 24.07
N LEU A 269 15.01 -15.87 23.42
CA LEU A 269 14.64 -17.20 22.94
C LEU A 269 14.24 -18.13 24.09
N ALA A 270 15.01 -18.15 25.19
CA ALA A 270 14.69 -18.95 26.38
C ALA A 270 13.35 -18.53 26.99
N GLN A 271 13.09 -17.23 27.13
CA GLN A 271 11.80 -16.73 27.61
C GLN A 271 10.63 -17.16 26.71
N ALA A 272 10.83 -17.16 25.38
CA ALA A 272 9.84 -17.61 24.41
C ALA A 272 9.51 -19.10 24.61
N GLN A 273 10.52 -19.94 24.82
CA GLN A 273 10.35 -21.36 25.10
C GLN A 273 9.63 -21.61 26.42
N ASP A 274 10.03 -20.93 27.47
CA ASP A 274 9.41 -21.02 28.81
C ASP A 274 7.94 -20.56 28.80
N SER A 275 7.60 -19.62 27.95
CA SER A 275 6.21 -19.13 27.77
C SER A 275 5.38 -19.98 26.80
N GLY A 276 5.92 -21.10 26.31
CA GLY A 276 5.21 -22.03 25.43
C GLY A 276 5.18 -21.61 23.96
N MET A 277 5.96 -20.60 23.55
CA MET A 277 6.05 -20.11 22.16
C MET A 277 7.01 -20.95 21.29
N ASN A 278 7.28 -22.21 21.67
CA ASN A 278 8.23 -23.11 20.99
C ASN A 278 8.00 -23.17 19.47
N LYS A 279 6.74 -23.31 19.05
CA LYS A 279 6.38 -23.42 17.63
C LYS A 279 6.69 -22.14 16.85
N ALA A 280 6.58 -20.98 17.48
CA ALA A 280 6.85 -19.69 16.83
C ALA A 280 8.35 -19.49 16.57
N VAL A 281 9.21 -20.11 17.35
CA VAL A 281 10.67 -19.97 17.29
C VAL A 281 11.41 -21.29 16.94
N GLU A 282 10.68 -22.30 16.46
CA GLU A 282 11.22 -23.65 16.20
C GLU A 282 12.37 -23.62 15.18
N ASP A 283 12.21 -22.91 14.10
CA ASP A 283 13.20 -22.74 13.04
C ASP A 283 14.47 -22.00 13.51
N LEU A 284 14.36 -21.15 14.52
CA LEU A 284 15.49 -20.43 15.09
C LEU A 284 16.33 -21.28 16.04
N THR A 285 15.75 -22.33 16.61
CA THR A 285 16.47 -23.25 17.52
C THR A 285 17.40 -24.19 16.76
N GLU A 286 17.11 -24.45 15.49
CA GLU A 286 17.93 -25.30 14.59
C GLU A 286 18.96 -24.49 13.79
N SER A 287 18.87 -23.15 13.84
CA SER A 287 19.76 -22.25 13.11
C SER A 287 21.16 -22.21 13.72
N ASN A 288 22.14 -21.87 12.89
CA ASN A 288 23.50 -21.61 13.34
C ASN A 288 23.48 -20.48 14.40
N PRO A 289 24.17 -20.61 15.54
CA PRO A 289 24.22 -19.58 16.58
C PRO A 289 24.63 -18.18 16.09
N GLU A 290 25.37 -18.09 14.98
CA GLU A 290 25.74 -16.82 14.35
C GLU A 290 24.57 -16.11 13.63
N GLU A 291 23.52 -16.85 13.31
CA GLU A 291 22.32 -16.33 12.65
C GLU A 291 21.22 -15.90 13.64
N LEU A 292 21.38 -16.29 14.92
CA LEU A 292 20.45 -15.97 15.98
C LEU A 292 20.64 -14.52 16.44
N THR A 293 19.87 -13.60 15.87
CA THR A 293 19.86 -12.20 16.27
C THR A 293 18.68 -11.90 17.20
N TYR A 294 18.78 -10.83 17.99
CA TYR A 294 17.63 -10.34 18.76
C TYR A 294 16.44 -10.05 17.87
N GLU A 295 16.70 -9.42 16.74
CA GLU A 295 15.71 -9.05 15.74
C GLU A 295 14.95 -10.29 15.21
N SER A 296 15.66 -11.37 14.85
CA SER A 296 15.04 -12.59 14.34
C SER A 296 14.08 -13.22 15.35
N VAL A 297 14.47 -13.30 16.62
CA VAL A 297 13.60 -13.82 17.69
C VAL A 297 12.42 -12.88 17.93
N PHE A 298 12.70 -11.58 18.05
CA PHE A 298 11.67 -10.59 18.36
C PHE A 298 10.54 -10.57 17.31
N PHE A 299 10.88 -10.54 16.01
CA PHE A 299 9.86 -10.47 14.97
C PHE A 299 9.05 -11.76 14.84
N ARG A 300 9.64 -12.93 15.11
CA ARG A 300 8.87 -14.19 15.19
C ARG A 300 7.81 -14.17 16.31
N LEU A 301 8.14 -13.54 17.41
CA LEU A 301 7.19 -13.33 18.51
C LEU A 301 6.20 -12.24 18.19
N TRP A 302 6.64 -11.16 17.53
CA TRP A 302 5.79 -10.07 17.09
C TRP A 302 4.71 -10.54 16.10
N ASP A 303 5.03 -11.48 15.23
CA ASP A 303 4.06 -12.11 14.31
C ASP A 303 2.87 -12.78 15.02
N GLN A 304 3.00 -13.09 16.32
CA GLN A 304 1.90 -13.61 17.14
C GLN A 304 1.06 -12.47 17.77
N ILE A 305 1.62 -11.29 17.89
CA ILE A 305 0.99 -10.12 18.53
C ILE A 305 0.25 -9.27 17.49
N GLU A 306 0.90 -8.98 16.36
CA GLU A 306 0.41 -8.03 15.37
C GLU A 306 -1.01 -8.33 14.87
N PRO A 307 -1.43 -9.59 14.60
CA PRO A 307 -2.79 -9.92 14.18
C PRO A 307 -3.87 -9.62 15.22
N GLU A 308 -3.48 -9.46 16.49
CA GLU A 308 -4.40 -9.11 17.56
C GLU A 308 -4.65 -7.60 17.69
N LEU A 309 -3.81 -6.79 17.04
CA LEU A 309 -3.87 -5.33 17.11
C LEU A 309 -4.80 -4.73 16.04
N GLY A 310 -5.34 -3.56 16.33
CA GLY A 310 -6.03 -2.74 15.34
C GLY A 310 -7.37 -3.30 14.82
N LYS A 311 -7.96 -4.31 15.46
CA LYS A 311 -9.20 -4.97 15.01
C LYS A 311 -10.43 -4.04 15.05
N GLU A 312 -10.49 -3.17 16.04
CA GLU A 312 -11.62 -2.24 16.24
C GLU A 312 -11.28 -0.81 15.78
N CYS A 313 -10.06 -0.38 16.04
CA CYS A 313 -9.58 0.94 15.66
C CYS A 313 -8.06 0.92 15.52
N PRO A 314 -7.46 1.87 14.77
CA PRO A 314 -6.01 1.99 14.71
C PRO A 314 -5.40 2.20 16.09
N VAL A 315 -4.21 1.67 16.30
CA VAL A 315 -3.48 1.79 17.57
C VAL A 315 -2.07 2.32 17.33
N TRP A 316 -1.53 3.02 18.31
CA TRP A 316 -0.13 3.40 18.33
C TRP A 316 0.66 2.37 19.12
N VAL A 317 1.71 1.82 18.51
CA VAL A 317 2.64 0.93 19.19
C VAL A 317 3.89 1.73 19.58
N TRP A 318 4.22 1.72 20.87
CA TRP A 318 5.21 2.60 21.47
C TRP A 318 6.25 1.82 22.27
N GLU A 319 7.39 2.46 22.58
CA GLU A 319 8.47 1.90 23.39
C GLU A 319 9.03 0.60 22.81
N TRP A 320 9.42 0.64 21.53
CA TRP A 320 10.15 -0.47 20.90
C TRP A 320 11.47 -0.75 21.63
N PRO A 321 11.88 -2.02 21.79
CA PRO A 321 13.10 -2.39 22.47
C PRO A 321 14.34 -1.77 21.83
N LEU A 322 15.30 -1.40 22.68
CA LEU A 322 16.52 -0.73 22.25
C LEU A 322 17.38 -1.51 21.24
N PRO A 323 17.49 -2.87 21.30
CA PRO A 323 18.20 -3.64 20.29
C PRO A 323 17.64 -3.51 18.86
N LEU A 324 16.40 -3.05 18.70
CA LEU A 324 15.78 -2.77 17.41
C LEU A 324 15.98 -1.33 16.93
N ALA A 325 16.67 -0.50 17.70
CA ALA A 325 16.99 0.86 17.30
C ALA A 325 17.98 0.84 16.13
N VAL A 326 17.54 1.30 14.97
CA VAL A 326 18.27 1.25 13.68
C VAL A 326 19.56 2.09 13.67
N TRP A 327 19.73 2.95 14.66
CA TRP A 327 20.86 3.89 14.73
C TRP A 327 21.77 3.61 15.94
N PRO A 328 22.87 2.89 15.77
CA PRO A 328 23.86 2.65 16.84
C PRO A 328 24.36 3.93 17.51
N ALA A 329 24.41 5.04 16.77
CA ALA A 329 24.81 6.35 17.31
C ALA A 329 23.81 6.91 18.34
N LEU A 330 22.50 6.68 18.16
CA LEU A 330 21.51 7.05 19.17
C LEU A 330 21.62 6.18 20.42
N TYR A 331 21.98 4.92 20.25
CA TYR A 331 22.25 3.99 21.35
C TYR A 331 23.41 4.47 22.21
N GLN A 332 24.49 4.92 21.59
CA GLN A 332 25.67 5.44 22.29
C GLN A 332 25.40 6.79 22.99
N ILE A 333 24.67 7.69 22.32
CA ILE A 333 24.24 8.98 22.90
C ILE A 333 23.30 8.78 24.10
N LEU A 334 22.41 7.77 24.05
CA LEU A 334 21.49 7.47 25.15
C LEU A 334 22.19 6.73 26.31
N GLN A 335 23.23 5.95 26.05
CA GLN A 335 24.09 5.37 27.11
C GLN A 335 24.99 6.40 27.78
N ASP A 336 25.51 7.36 27.02
CA ASP A 336 26.38 8.44 27.53
C ASP A 336 25.58 9.60 28.14
N SER A 337 24.25 9.54 28.10
CA SER A 337 23.40 10.68 28.48
C SER A 337 23.12 10.84 29.98
N GLN A 338 24.18 11.02 30.74
CA GLN A 338 24.12 12.08 31.76
C GLN A 338 24.07 13.48 31.11
N THR A 339 24.25 13.56 29.79
CA THR A 339 24.30 14.81 29.01
C THR A 339 22.97 15.23 28.42
N VAL A 340 22.01 14.33 28.25
CA VAL A 340 20.68 14.62 27.62
C VAL A 340 19.69 15.26 28.60
N GLN A 341 19.87 15.15 29.90
CA GLN A 341 19.06 15.88 30.88
C GLN A 341 19.27 17.40 30.87
N ASN A 342 20.31 17.89 30.22
CA ASN A 342 20.61 19.31 30.11
C ASN A 342 20.28 19.93 28.75
N ALA A 343 19.63 19.20 27.85
CA ALA A 343 19.29 19.65 26.49
C ALA A 343 17.77 19.59 26.19
N MET A 344 16.94 19.51 27.24
CA MET A 344 15.49 19.71 27.12
C MET A 344 15.07 21.05 27.73
#